data_888d96e19237a13f967368c8324757ff
#
_entry.id   888d96e19237a13f967368c8324757ff
#
_cell.length_a   1.000
_cell.length_b   1.000
_cell.length_c   1.000
_cell.angle_alpha   90.00
_cell.angle_beta   90.00
_cell.angle_gamma   90.00
#
_symmetry.space_group_name_H-M   'P 1'
#
loop_
_entity.id
_entity.type
_entity.pdbx_description
1 polymer ?
#
loop_
_entity_poly.entity_id
_entity_poly.type
_entity_poly.pdbx_seq_one_letter_code
_entity_poly.pdbx_strand_id
1 'polypeptide(L)'
;MKTNAPTKSHQQMVAEWKKDPEFVAAYDELETEFTLLRELLQARQQAGLTQAEVAEKMGTKAPAVTRLETALSDNRHSPSIATLKKYAQAVGCKLEVHLVPAKVS
;
A
#
# COMPACT_ATOMS: atom_id res chain seq x y z
N MET A 1 0.97 -15.83 -18.94
CA MET A 1 0.94 -15.19 -19.09
C MET A 1 0.95 -14.41 -19.15
N LYS A 2 0.95 -14.33 -19.07
CA LYS A 2 0.95 -13.51 -19.16
C LYS A 2 0.66 -12.58 -19.26
N THR A 3 0.49 -12.35 -19.12
CA THR A 3 0.13 -11.49 -19.20
C THR A 3 0.19 -10.69 -19.89
N ASN A 4 -0.12 -10.50 -20.24
CA ASN A 4 -0.11 -9.68 -20.92
C ASN A 4 -0.11 -8.59 -20.96
N ALA A 5 -0.28 -9.10 -21.46
CA ALA A 5 -0.35 -7.87 -20.91
C ALA A 5 0.22 -6.72 -21.55
N PRO A 6 0.01 -5.60 -21.00
CA PRO A 6 0.62 -4.45 -21.60
C PRO A 6 2.11 -4.67 -21.73
N THR A 7 2.63 -4.15 -22.74
CA THR A 7 4.00 -4.31 -23.07
C THR A 7 4.93 -3.57 -22.11
N LYS A 8 4.36 -2.72 -21.25
CA LYS A 8 5.17 -1.91 -20.36
C LYS A 8 4.96 -2.31 -18.92
N SER A 9 6.05 -2.44 -18.17
CA SER A 9 5.98 -2.61 -16.75
C SER A 9 5.53 -1.33 -16.08
N HIS A 10 5.15 -1.43 -14.82
CA HIS A 10 4.79 -0.25 -14.04
C HIS A 10 5.92 0.78 -14.05
N GLN A 11 7.15 0.33 -13.86
CA GLN A 11 8.29 1.23 -13.83
C GLN A 11 8.52 1.93 -15.16
N GLN A 12 8.31 1.22 -16.26
CA GLN A 12 8.45 1.81 -17.57
C GLN A 12 7.40 2.87 -17.84
N MET A 13 6.17 2.60 -17.44
CA MET A 13 5.10 3.58 -17.58
C MET A 13 5.39 4.83 -16.78
N VAL A 14 5.84 4.66 -15.54
CA VAL A 14 6.18 5.80 -14.69
C VAL A 14 7.33 6.62 -15.30
N ALA A 15 8.31 5.94 -15.86
CA ALA A 15 9.44 6.64 -16.48
C ALA A 15 8.97 7.53 -17.63
N GLU A 16 8.02 7.05 -18.43
CA GLU A 16 7.48 7.86 -19.53
C GLU A 16 6.67 9.03 -19.00
N TRP A 17 5.81 8.78 -18.01
CA TRP A 17 4.91 9.79 -17.48
C TRP A 17 5.64 10.84 -16.65
N LYS A 18 6.83 10.54 -16.19
CA LYS A 18 7.62 11.51 -15.41
C LYS A 18 8.03 12.72 -16.22
N LYS A 19 7.77 12.70 -17.52
CA LYS A 19 7.96 13.88 -18.35
C LYS A 19 6.85 14.91 -18.15
N ASP A 20 5.71 14.50 -17.60
CA ASP A 20 4.57 15.39 -17.36
C ASP A 20 4.61 15.86 -15.91
N PRO A 21 4.86 17.17 -15.65
CA PRO A 21 4.95 17.64 -14.26
C PRO A 21 3.68 17.43 -13.44
N GLU A 22 2.51 17.52 -14.05
CA GLU A 22 1.26 17.30 -13.35
C GLU A 22 1.13 15.84 -12.92
N PHE A 23 1.50 14.94 -13.82
CA PHE A 23 1.46 13.52 -13.48
C PHE A 23 2.46 13.20 -12.36
N VAL A 24 3.66 13.76 -12.44
CA VAL A 24 4.67 13.50 -11.42
C VAL A 24 4.16 13.89 -10.05
N ALA A 25 3.55 15.07 -9.93
CA ALA A 25 3.02 15.52 -8.64
C ALA A 25 1.93 14.57 -8.14
N ALA A 26 0.99 14.19 -9.02
CA ALA A 26 -0.08 13.28 -8.64
C ALA A 26 0.44 11.91 -8.24
N TYR A 27 1.40 11.40 -9.00
CA TYR A 27 1.98 10.09 -8.72
C TYR A 27 2.70 10.11 -7.37
N ASP A 28 3.47 11.16 -7.10
CA ASP A 28 4.23 11.26 -5.85
C ASP A 28 3.29 11.33 -4.65
N GLU A 29 2.13 11.95 -4.79
CA GLU A 29 1.16 11.98 -3.70
C GLU A 29 0.64 10.59 -3.34
N LEU A 30 0.50 9.71 -4.33
CA LEU A 30 -0.08 8.39 -4.13
C LEU A 30 0.96 7.29 -3.91
N GLU A 31 2.22 7.56 -4.21
CA GLU A 31 3.24 6.51 -4.20
C GLU A 31 3.40 5.89 -2.81
N THR A 32 3.39 6.71 -1.77
CA THR A 32 3.56 6.21 -0.41
C THR A 32 2.44 5.26 -0.04
N GLU A 33 1.20 5.64 -0.35
CA GLU A 33 0.04 4.80 -0.06
C GLU A 33 0.07 3.50 -0.83
N PHE A 34 0.42 3.56 -2.12
CA PHE A 34 0.50 2.34 -2.92
C PHE A 34 1.61 1.41 -2.44
N THR A 35 2.75 1.98 -2.05
CA THR A 35 3.86 1.18 -1.50
C THR A 35 3.43 0.51 -0.22
N LEU A 36 2.78 1.25 0.67
CA LEU A 36 2.32 0.71 1.93
C LEU A 36 1.29 -0.40 1.71
N LEU A 37 0.31 -0.17 0.82
CA LEU A 37 -0.68 -1.19 0.51
C LEU A 37 -0.01 -2.47 0.05
N ARG A 38 0.95 -2.36 -0.86
CA ARG A 38 1.66 -3.52 -1.37
C ARG A 38 2.36 -4.27 -0.25
N GLU A 39 2.98 -3.54 0.65
CA GLU A 39 3.67 -4.17 1.79
C GLU A 39 2.70 -4.87 2.73
N LEU A 40 1.55 -4.26 2.97
CA LEU A 40 0.53 -4.89 3.81
C LEU A 40 0.01 -6.18 3.18
N LEU A 41 -0.28 -6.13 1.89
CA LEU A 41 -0.80 -7.31 1.19
C LEU A 41 0.23 -8.43 1.14
N GLN A 42 1.49 -8.09 0.89
CA GLN A 42 2.55 -9.08 0.90
C GLN A 42 2.71 -9.73 2.27
N ALA A 43 2.69 -8.91 3.31
CA ALA A 43 2.83 -9.43 4.67
C ALA A 43 1.68 -10.36 5.04
N ARG A 44 0.45 -9.98 4.65
CA ARG A 44 -0.70 -10.84 4.89
C ARG A 44 -0.58 -12.16 4.14
N GLN A 45 -0.14 -12.09 2.89
CA GLN A 45 0.06 -13.27 2.06
C GLN A 45 1.12 -14.19 2.64
N GLN A 46 2.24 -13.62 3.08
CA GLN A 46 3.32 -14.40 3.66
C GLN A 46 2.89 -15.05 4.98
N ALA A 47 2.03 -14.38 5.73
CA ALA A 47 1.49 -14.94 6.96
C ALA A 47 0.43 -16.02 6.68
N GLY A 48 -0.06 -16.10 5.45
CA GLY A 48 -1.08 -17.08 5.09
C GLY A 48 -2.44 -16.74 5.68
N LEU A 49 -2.73 -15.47 5.89
CA LEU A 49 -3.96 -15.05 6.56
C LEU A 49 -4.95 -14.44 5.58
N THR A 50 -6.23 -14.73 5.81
CA THR A 50 -7.30 -14.05 5.08
C THR A 50 -7.59 -12.71 5.74
N GLN A 51 -8.36 -11.86 5.05
CA GLN A 51 -8.81 -10.61 5.65
C GLN A 51 -9.58 -10.85 6.95
N ALA A 52 -10.40 -11.89 6.99
CA ALA A 52 -11.16 -12.21 8.18
C ALA A 52 -10.25 -12.59 9.34
N GLU A 53 -9.19 -13.35 9.05
CA GLU A 53 -8.27 -13.76 10.09
C GLU A 53 -7.46 -12.57 10.62
N VAL A 54 -7.06 -11.68 9.74
CA VAL A 54 -6.37 -10.45 10.16
C VAL A 54 -7.30 -9.61 11.02
N ALA A 55 -8.56 -9.48 10.61
CA ALA A 55 -9.54 -8.71 11.37
C ALA A 55 -9.70 -9.26 12.77
N GLU A 56 -9.79 -10.58 12.88
CA GLU A 56 -9.91 -11.22 14.18
C GLU A 56 -8.73 -10.89 15.09
N LYS A 57 -7.53 -10.98 14.53
CA LYS A 57 -6.33 -10.66 15.31
C LYS A 57 -6.25 -9.18 15.68
N MET A 58 -6.84 -8.32 14.87
CA MET A 58 -6.89 -6.89 15.16
C MET A 58 -8.03 -6.51 16.12
N GLY A 59 -8.92 -7.46 16.43
CA GLY A 59 -10.07 -7.18 17.26
C GLY A 59 -11.19 -6.45 16.52
N THR A 60 -11.30 -6.68 15.22
CA THR A 60 -12.30 -6.04 14.40
C THR A 60 -12.94 -7.08 13.45
N LYS A 61 -13.63 -6.62 12.42
CA LYS A 61 -14.30 -7.50 11.48
C LYS A 61 -13.75 -7.32 10.06
N ALA A 62 -13.93 -8.33 9.23
CA ALA A 62 -13.37 -8.36 7.89
C ALA A 62 -13.64 -7.08 7.08
N PRO A 63 -14.86 -6.50 7.11
CA PRO A 63 -15.07 -5.27 6.34
C PRO A 63 -14.15 -4.13 6.72
N ALA A 64 -13.71 -4.07 7.98
CA ALA A 64 -12.77 -3.02 8.39
C ALA A 64 -11.42 -3.21 7.73
N VAL A 65 -10.96 -4.44 7.60
CA VAL A 65 -9.69 -4.72 6.92
C VAL A 65 -9.83 -4.42 5.43
N THR A 66 -10.95 -4.79 4.83
CA THR A 66 -11.21 -4.48 3.43
C THR A 66 -11.16 -2.97 3.20
N ARG A 67 -11.81 -2.20 4.08
CA ARG A 67 -11.82 -0.73 3.95
C ARG A 67 -10.42 -0.14 4.12
N LEU A 68 -9.63 -0.71 5.03
CA LEU A 68 -8.26 -0.24 5.24
C LEU A 68 -7.44 -0.43 3.96
N GLU A 69 -7.51 -1.61 3.38
CA GLU A 69 -6.76 -1.89 2.16
C GLU A 69 -7.26 -1.07 0.99
N THR A 70 -8.58 -0.89 0.89
CA THR A 70 -9.16 -0.09 -0.16
C THR A 70 -8.81 1.39 -0.02
N ALA A 71 -8.81 1.90 1.20
CA ALA A 71 -8.49 3.31 1.45
C ALA A 71 -7.09 3.65 0.96
N LEU A 72 -6.15 2.71 1.12
CA LEU A 72 -4.79 2.93 0.63
C LEU A 72 -4.73 2.92 -0.89
N SER A 73 -5.65 2.23 -1.55
CA SER A 73 -5.63 2.15 -3.01
C SER A 73 -6.26 3.37 -3.67
N ASP A 74 -7.19 4.04 -3.02
CA ASP A 74 -7.87 5.19 -3.62
C ASP A 74 -7.58 6.51 -2.91
N ASN A 75 -6.77 6.47 -1.86
CA ASN A 75 -6.27 7.66 -1.18
C ASN A 75 -7.37 8.55 -0.60
N ARG A 76 -8.51 7.99 -0.23
CA ARG A 76 -9.60 8.78 0.33
C ARG A 76 -9.43 9.02 1.82
N HIS A 77 -9.06 7.99 2.55
CA HIS A 77 -8.88 8.05 3.99
C HIS A 77 -7.66 7.24 4.36
N SER A 78 -6.62 7.91 4.79
CA SER A 78 -5.42 7.21 5.22
C SER A 78 -5.65 6.60 6.60
N PRO A 79 -5.26 5.34 6.80
CA PRO A 79 -5.33 4.73 8.12
C PRO A 79 -4.41 5.45 9.09
N SER A 80 -4.78 5.44 10.36
CA SER A 80 -3.92 5.99 11.39
C SER A 80 -2.71 5.08 11.63
N ILE A 81 -1.67 5.63 12.21
CA ILE A 81 -0.50 4.84 12.59
C ILE A 81 -0.92 3.73 13.57
N ALA A 82 -1.83 4.03 14.49
CA ALA A 82 -2.31 3.03 15.44
C ALA A 82 -2.95 1.84 14.72
N THR A 83 -3.76 2.12 13.70
CA THR A 83 -4.39 1.06 12.92
C THR A 83 -3.37 0.24 12.15
N LEU A 84 -2.39 0.93 11.55
CA LEU A 84 -1.33 0.24 10.81
C LEU A 84 -0.51 -0.66 11.72
N LYS A 85 -0.25 -0.21 12.96
CA LYS A 85 0.46 -1.04 13.92
C LYS A 85 -0.31 -2.30 14.26
N LYS A 86 -1.64 -2.19 14.41
CA LYS A 86 -2.45 -3.37 14.69
C LYS A 86 -2.42 -4.35 13.52
N TYR A 87 -2.50 -3.84 12.30
CA TYR A 87 -2.41 -4.70 11.11
C TYR A 87 -1.05 -5.41 11.07
N ALA A 88 0.03 -4.65 11.25
CA ALA A 88 1.37 -5.22 11.21
C ALA A 88 1.51 -6.34 12.24
N GLN A 89 1.05 -6.11 13.47
CA GLN A 89 1.13 -7.11 14.51
C GLN A 89 0.30 -8.35 14.17
N ALA A 90 -0.86 -8.13 13.56
CA ALA A 90 -1.73 -9.25 13.18
C ALA A 90 -1.07 -10.18 12.17
N VAL A 91 -0.23 -9.64 11.30
CA VAL A 91 0.46 -10.45 10.29
C VAL A 91 1.89 -10.80 10.71
N GLY A 92 2.23 -10.60 11.97
CA GLY A 92 3.53 -11.01 12.51
C GLY A 92 4.66 -10.07 12.14
N CYS A 93 4.36 -8.82 11.87
CA CYS A 93 5.34 -7.83 11.46
C CYS A 93 5.40 -6.68 12.46
N LYS A 94 6.45 -5.89 12.34
CA LYS A 94 6.60 -4.66 13.10
C LYS A 94 6.51 -3.49 12.14
N LEU A 95 5.68 -2.52 12.46
CA LEU A 95 5.59 -1.32 11.64
C LEU A 95 6.77 -0.41 11.94
N GLU A 96 7.46 0.01 10.88
CA GLU A 96 8.53 1.01 10.98
C GLU A 96 8.21 2.14 10.02
N VAL A 97 8.43 3.36 10.48
CA VAL A 97 8.20 4.54 9.66
C VAL A 97 9.48 5.36 9.65
N HIS A 98 9.98 5.65 8.47
CA HIS A 98 11.20 6.41 8.31
C HIS A 98 10.96 7.60 7.41
N LEU A 99 11.56 8.72 7.76
CA LEU A 99 11.54 9.91 6.93
C LEU A 99 12.79 9.91 6.07
N VAL A 100 12.59 9.99 4.79
CA VAL A 100 13.69 9.99 3.81
C VAL A 100 13.80 11.40 3.26
N PRO A 101 15.00 12.01 3.29
CA PRO A 101 15.14 13.34 2.72
C PRO A 101 14.71 13.36 1.26
N ALA A 102 13.85 14.31 0.92
CA ALA A 102 13.41 14.45 -0.44
C ALA A 102 14.54 15.07 -1.26
N LYS A 103 14.68 14.61 -2.50
CA LYS A 103 15.63 15.24 -3.39
C LYS A 103 15.03 16.54 -3.88
N VAL A 104 15.72 17.62 -3.61
CA VAL A 104 15.33 18.93 -4.13
C VAL A 104 16.25 19.23 -5.27
N SER A 105 15.67 19.38 -6.43
CA SER A 105 16.46 19.73 -7.61
C SER A 105 16.78 21.20 -7.62
#